data_be317071e92572870d3c357a655af812
#
_entry.id   be317071e92572870d3c357a655af812
#
_cell.length_a   1.000
_cell.length_b   1.000
_cell.length_c   1.000
_cell.angle_alpha   90.00
_cell.angle_beta   90.00
_cell.angle_gamma   90.00
#
_symmetry.space_group_name_H-M   'P 1'
#
loop_
_entity.id
_entity.type
_entity.pdbx_description
1 polymer ?
#
loop_
_entity_poly.entity_id
_entity_poly.type
_entity_poly.pdbx_seq_one_letter_code
_entity_poly.pdbx_strand_id
1 'polypeptide(L)'
;EGRFQNWLENLNDWNLSRSRFWGIPLPIWKSSKSNETLCVGSVEELKNLCEQSVKDGNMSKNPLADFEINNMSDENYDKIDLHKNIVDDIVLSDSNGQPMYREKDVIDVWFDSGAMPFAQWHYPFENKELIDAGLGYPADFIAEGVDQTRGWFYTLHAISVMCFESLAYKNVISNGLVLDKHGQKMSKRLGNSVDPFMSIEVHGADALRWYMISNSQPWDNLKFDESGVNEVQNKFFGTLHNTYSFFALYSNIDKFINSEKPVAFDKRPQLDRWILSELTLLTDSVKKNYENYEPTLACREIQNFTIEKLSNWYVRLCRRRFW
;
A
#
# COMPACT_ATOMS: atom_id res chain seq x y z
N GLU A 1 21.56 5.78 -13.81
CA GLU A 1 20.60 6.57 -14.62
C GLU A 1 19.44 5.66 -14.99
N GLY A 2 18.29 5.92 -14.37
CA GLY A 2 17.11 5.05 -14.52
C GLY A 2 15.98 5.72 -15.32
N ARG A 3 14.96 4.92 -15.67
CA ARG A 3 13.76 5.40 -16.38
C ARG A 3 13.06 6.55 -15.65
N PHE A 4 13.04 6.53 -14.32
CA PHE A 4 12.40 7.56 -13.51
C PHE A 4 13.17 8.89 -13.58
N GLN A 5 14.49 8.86 -13.49
CA GLN A 5 15.33 10.05 -13.65
C GLN A 5 15.09 10.71 -15.02
N ASN A 6 15.15 9.94 -16.11
CA ASN A 6 14.90 10.47 -17.45
C ASN A 6 13.49 11.08 -17.60
N TRP A 7 12.51 10.55 -16.88
CA TRP A 7 11.16 11.11 -16.86
C TRP A 7 11.13 12.47 -16.14
N LEU A 8 11.77 12.56 -14.97
CA LEU A 8 11.83 13.80 -14.20
C LEU A 8 12.60 14.92 -14.93
N GLU A 9 13.69 14.58 -15.64
CA GLU A 9 14.48 15.55 -16.42
C GLU A 9 13.72 16.13 -17.64
N ASN A 10 12.73 15.40 -18.15
CA ASN A 10 11.96 15.79 -19.33
C ASN A 10 10.47 16.02 -19.01
N LEU A 11 10.18 16.52 -17.81
CA LEU A 11 8.81 16.80 -17.39
C LEU A 11 8.17 17.92 -18.25
N ASN A 12 6.90 17.71 -18.58
CA ASN A 12 6.03 18.74 -19.11
C ASN A 12 5.04 19.20 -18.02
N ASP A 13 4.36 20.29 -18.27
CA ASP A 13 3.32 20.81 -17.39
C ASP A 13 2.24 19.73 -17.11
N TRP A 14 1.88 19.58 -15.85
CA TRP A 14 0.79 18.71 -15.45
C TRP A 14 -0.50 19.49 -15.41
N ASN A 15 -1.35 19.34 -16.42
CA ASN A 15 -2.69 19.89 -16.39
C ASN A 15 -3.54 19.13 -15.37
N LEU A 16 -3.94 19.83 -14.29
CA LEU A 16 -4.73 19.25 -13.20
C LEU A 16 -6.23 19.21 -13.50
N SER A 17 -6.75 19.99 -14.46
CA SER A 17 -8.19 20.04 -14.73
C SER A 17 -8.64 18.89 -15.64
N ARG A 18 -9.81 18.34 -15.34
CA ARG A 18 -10.48 17.30 -16.13
C ARG A 18 -11.93 17.66 -16.37
N SER A 19 -12.33 17.70 -17.63
CA SER A 19 -13.72 17.92 -18.02
C SER A 19 -14.52 16.62 -17.89
N ARG A 20 -14.84 16.26 -16.65
CA ARG A 20 -15.58 15.03 -16.27
C ARG A 20 -16.70 15.37 -15.30
N PHE A 21 -17.69 14.49 -15.24
CA PHE A 21 -18.80 14.64 -14.28
C PHE A 21 -18.37 14.20 -12.87
N TRP A 22 -17.69 13.04 -12.75
CA TRP A 22 -17.30 12.45 -11.48
C TRP A 22 -15.82 12.68 -11.15
N GLY A 23 -15.56 13.05 -9.93
CA GLY A 23 -14.23 13.34 -9.38
C GLY A 23 -14.30 14.44 -8.33
N ILE A 24 -13.17 14.81 -7.75
CA ILE A 24 -13.07 15.90 -6.78
C ILE A 24 -13.17 17.25 -7.53
N PRO A 25 -14.16 18.09 -7.19
CA PRO A 25 -14.29 19.41 -7.82
C PRO A 25 -13.08 20.30 -7.54
N LEU A 26 -12.62 21.03 -8.55
CA LEU A 26 -11.61 22.07 -8.32
C LEU A 26 -12.17 23.14 -7.38
N PRO A 27 -11.51 23.46 -6.26
CA PRO A 27 -12.00 24.43 -5.29
C PRO A 27 -11.70 25.88 -5.72
N ILE A 28 -12.02 26.21 -6.97
CA ILE A 28 -11.67 27.49 -7.59
C ILE A 28 -12.94 28.21 -8.04
N TRP A 29 -13.16 29.43 -7.55
CA TRP A 29 -14.23 30.30 -7.97
C TRP A 29 -13.66 31.51 -8.74
N LYS A 30 -14.37 31.91 -9.79
CA LYS A 30 -14.00 33.03 -10.65
C LYS A 30 -15.14 34.06 -10.74
N SER A 31 -14.81 35.31 -10.61
CA SER A 31 -15.77 36.40 -10.84
C SER A 31 -16.06 36.54 -12.34
N SER A 32 -17.34 36.73 -12.66
CA SER A 32 -17.77 37.03 -14.05
C SER A 32 -17.56 38.49 -14.46
N LYS A 33 -17.27 39.39 -13.49
CA LYS A 33 -17.17 40.84 -13.70
C LYS A 33 -15.81 41.42 -13.37
N SER A 34 -15.13 40.87 -12.39
CA SER A 34 -13.73 41.15 -12.08
C SER A 34 -12.87 39.97 -12.49
N ASN A 35 -11.58 40.16 -12.67
CA ASN A 35 -10.68 39.02 -12.94
C ASN A 35 -10.24 38.29 -11.67
N GLU A 36 -11.00 38.44 -10.58
CA GLU A 36 -10.70 37.79 -9.33
C GLU A 36 -10.91 36.25 -9.43
N THR A 37 -9.95 35.54 -8.90
CA THR A 37 -9.97 34.09 -8.76
C THR A 37 -9.67 33.74 -7.31
N LEU A 38 -10.49 32.90 -6.72
CA LEU A 38 -10.38 32.45 -5.34
C LEU A 38 -10.20 30.94 -5.33
N CYS A 39 -9.17 30.46 -4.63
CA CYS A 39 -8.96 29.05 -4.34
C CYS A 39 -9.28 28.80 -2.86
N VAL A 40 -10.27 27.98 -2.59
CA VAL A 40 -10.74 27.70 -1.23
C VAL A 40 -9.98 26.52 -0.63
N GLY A 41 -9.32 26.74 0.51
CA GLY A 41 -8.41 25.78 1.13
C GLY A 41 -9.03 24.89 2.22
N SER A 42 -10.27 25.20 2.69
CA SER A 42 -10.90 24.41 3.74
C SER A 42 -12.43 24.52 3.73
N VAL A 43 -13.09 23.57 4.42
CA VAL A 43 -14.56 23.63 4.63
C VAL A 43 -14.94 24.84 5.50
N GLU A 44 -14.11 25.19 6.49
CA GLU A 44 -14.30 26.37 7.31
C GLU A 44 -14.29 27.65 6.46
N GLU A 45 -13.29 27.80 5.61
CA GLU A 45 -13.20 28.93 4.68
C GLU A 45 -14.41 28.99 3.76
N LEU A 46 -14.79 27.85 3.16
CA LEU A 46 -15.96 27.76 2.28
C LEU A 46 -17.24 28.19 3.01
N LYS A 47 -17.44 27.69 4.25
CA LYS A 47 -18.60 28.07 5.06
C LYS A 47 -18.66 29.57 5.32
N ASN A 48 -17.56 30.19 5.71
CA ASN A 48 -17.47 31.64 5.97
C ASN A 48 -17.74 32.46 4.69
N LEU A 49 -17.20 32.03 3.56
CA LEU A 49 -17.46 32.65 2.26
C LEU A 49 -18.90 32.52 1.81
N CYS A 50 -19.54 31.36 2.08
CA CYS A 50 -20.98 31.19 1.83
C CYS A 50 -21.82 32.13 2.72
N GLU A 51 -21.46 32.33 3.99
CA GLU A 51 -22.15 33.29 4.87
C GLU A 51 -22.03 34.73 4.37
N GLN A 52 -20.85 35.09 3.86
CA GLN A 52 -20.67 36.41 3.24
C GLN A 52 -21.53 36.53 1.99
N SER A 53 -21.53 35.53 1.14
CA SER A 53 -22.33 35.52 -0.10
C SER A 53 -23.84 35.62 0.14
N VAL A 54 -24.34 35.07 1.24
CA VAL A 54 -25.74 35.26 1.66
C VAL A 54 -26.00 36.71 2.08
N LYS A 55 -25.06 37.34 2.82
CA LYS A 55 -25.19 38.78 3.19
C LYS A 55 -25.19 39.69 1.99
N ASP A 56 -24.39 39.37 0.98
CA ASP A 56 -24.27 40.11 -0.26
C ASP A 56 -25.45 39.89 -1.24
N GLY A 57 -26.32 38.92 -0.92
CA GLY A 57 -27.52 38.59 -1.70
C GLY A 57 -27.26 37.70 -2.92
N ASN A 58 -26.08 37.10 -3.06
CA ASN A 58 -25.74 36.19 -4.14
C ASN A 58 -26.24 34.76 -3.88
N MET A 59 -26.50 34.38 -2.62
CA MET A 59 -27.10 33.13 -2.20
C MET A 59 -28.27 33.35 -1.25
N SER A 60 -29.28 32.46 -1.28
CA SER A 60 -30.44 32.53 -0.38
C SER A 60 -30.16 31.89 0.99
N LYS A 61 -29.26 30.93 1.07
CA LYS A 61 -28.89 30.22 2.29
C LYS A 61 -27.46 29.68 2.17
N ASN A 62 -26.83 29.47 3.32
CA ASN A 62 -25.54 28.78 3.38
C ASN A 62 -25.77 27.25 3.40
N PRO A 63 -25.32 26.47 2.40
CA PRO A 63 -25.48 25.02 2.38
C PRO A 63 -24.68 24.28 3.45
N LEU A 64 -23.68 24.95 4.06
CA LEU A 64 -22.82 24.41 5.11
C LEU A 64 -23.22 24.90 6.52
N ALA A 65 -24.42 25.52 6.67
CA ALA A 65 -24.82 26.13 7.96
C ALA A 65 -24.76 25.16 9.14
N ASP A 66 -25.18 23.92 8.94
CA ASP A 66 -25.27 22.88 9.98
C ASP A 66 -23.93 22.16 10.27
N PHE A 67 -22.89 22.41 9.47
CA PHE A 67 -21.56 21.86 9.72
C PHE A 67 -20.88 22.60 10.86
N GLU A 68 -20.38 21.85 11.84
CA GLU A 68 -19.65 22.38 13.01
C GLU A 68 -18.14 22.38 12.75
N ILE A 69 -17.52 23.55 12.76
CA ILE A 69 -16.08 23.69 12.58
C ILE A 69 -15.35 23.05 13.77
N ASN A 70 -14.26 22.32 13.51
CA ASN A 70 -13.46 21.56 14.46
C ASN A 70 -14.17 20.33 15.06
N ASN A 71 -15.34 19.94 14.59
CA ASN A 71 -15.97 18.68 14.93
C ASN A 71 -15.64 17.65 13.83
N MET A 72 -14.71 16.73 14.12
CA MET A 72 -14.20 15.71 13.18
C MET A 72 -15.01 14.41 13.21
N SER A 73 -16.21 14.40 13.79
CA SER A 73 -17.06 13.21 13.84
C SER A 73 -17.71 12.91 12.48
N ASP A 74 -17.93 11.62 12.19
CA ASP A 74 -18.59 11.17 10.97
C ASP A 74 -19.97 11.82 10.82
N GLU A 75 -20.73 11.93 11.93
CA GLU A 75 -22.07 12.53 11.93
C GLU A 75 -22.05 14.02 11.54
N ASN A 76 -20.94 14.72 11.77
CA ASN A 76 -20.79 16.09 11.34
C ASN A 76 -20.44 16.18 9.85
N TYR A 77 -19.58 15.28 9.38
CA TYR A 77 -19.21 15.22 7.96
C TYR A 77 -20.36 14.73 7.07
N ASP A 78 -21.26 13.89 7.59
CA ASP A 78 -22.50 13.47 6.90
C ASP A 78 -23.47 14.62 6.61
N LYS A 79 -23.30 15.79 7.27
CA LYS A 79 -24.13 16.99 7.03
C LYS A 79 -23.75 17.75 5.75
N ILE A 80 -22.60 17.44 5.14
CA ILE A 80 -22.09 18.15 3.96
C ILE A 80 -21.86 17.18 2.79
N ASP A 81 -22.05 17.71 1.59
CA ASP A 81 -21.70 17.02 0.35
C ASP A 81 -20.91 18.00 -0.54
N LEU A 82 -19.66 17.65 -0.83
CA LEU A 82 -18.75 18.45 -1.65
C LEU A 82 -18.59 17.92 -3.07
N HIS A 83 -19.47 17.00 -3.51
CA HIS A 83 -19.48 16.56 -4.89
C HIS A 83 -19.92 17.67 -5.86
N LYS A 84 -19.51 17.53 -7.11
CA LYS A 84 -19.73 18.52 -8.18
C LYS A 84 -21.16 19.02 -8.31
N ASN A 85 -22.14 18.13 -8.24
CA ASN A 85 -23.57 18.45 -8.36
C ASN A 85 -24.08 19.36 -7.23
N ILE A 86 -23.40 19.45 -6.11
CA ILE A 86 -23.74 20.30 -4.97
C ILE A 86 -22.92 21.58 -4.99
N VAL A 87 -21.59 21.46 -5.14
CA VAL A 87 -20.71 22.64 -5.07
C VAL A 87 -20.79 23.54 -6.29
N ASP A 88 -21.27 23.06 -7.43
CA ASP A 88 -21.51 23.86 -8.61
C ASP A 88 -22.62 24.92 -8.40
N ASP A 89 -23.53 24.69 -7.45
CA ASP A 89 -24.59 25.63 -7.08
C ASP A 89 -24.16 26.68 -6.04
N ILE A 90 -22.94 26.55 -5.51
CA ILE A 90 -22.37 27.52 -4.55
C ILE A 90 -21.86 28.74 -5.33
N VAL A 91 -22.50 29.88 -5.11
CA VAL A 91 -22.08 31.17 -5.66
C VAL A 91 -21.43 31.97 -4.55
N LEU A 92 -20.14 32.27 -4.67
CA LEU A 92 -19.42 33.13 -3.71
C LEU A 92 -19.45 34.60 -4.13
N SER A 93 -18.92 35.49 -3.29
CA SER A 93 -18.81 36.91 -3.58
C SER A 93 -17.36 37.32 -3.80
N ASP A 94 -17.08 38.15 -4.80
CA ASP A 94 -15.79 38.81 -4.94
C ASP A 94 -15.64 40.00 -3.97
N SER A 95 -14.50 40.68 -4.00
CA SER A 95 -14.21 41.84 -3.13
C SER A 95 -15.20 42.99 -3.26
N ASN A 96 -15.97 43.05 -4.36
CA ASN A 96 -16.98 44.05 -4.64
C ASN A 96 -18.42 43.53 -4.45
N GLY A 97 -18.58 42.34 -3.85
CA GLY A 97 -19.88 41.71 -3.64
C GLY A 97 -20.51 41.14 -4.93
N GLN A 98 -19.74 41.02 -6.03
CA GLN A 98 -20.25 40.45 -7.27
C GLN A 98 -20.14 38.91 -7.25
N PRO A 99 -21.03 38.18 -7.97
CA PRO A 99 -21.05 36.74 -7.94
C PRO A 99 -19.82 36.10 -8.57
N MET A 100 -19.30 35.11 -7.88
CA MET A 100 -18.25 34.22 -8.34
C MET A 100 -18.81 32.81 -8.52
N TYR A 101 -18.46 32.17 -9.61
CA TYR A 101 -18.89 30.83 -9.96
C TYR A 101 -17.71 29.86 -9.93
N ARG A 102 -17.95 28.64 -9.47
CA ARG A 102 -16.93 27.60 -9.41
C ARG A 102 -16.48 27.19 -10.82
N GLU A 103 -15.20 26.91 -10.99
CA GLU A 103 -14.65 26.28 -12.18
C GLU A 103 -15.26 24.89 -12.35
N LYS A 104 -15.85 24.59 -13.53
CA LYS A 104 -16.68 23.39 -13.72
C LYS A 104 -15.90 22.06 -13.77
N ASP A 105 -14.61 22.12 -14.00
CA ASP A 105 -13.78 20.92 -14.06
C ASP A 105 -13.59 20.30 -12.68
N VAL A 106 -13.20 19.03 -12.70
CA VAL A 106 -12.74 18.27 -11.54
C VAL A 106 -11.23 18.12 -11.60
N ILE A 107 -10.59 17.79 -10.46
CA ILE A 107 -9.15 17.58 -10.42
C ILE A 107 -8.79 16.21 -11.02
N ASP A 108 -7.58 16.10 -11.53
CA ASP A 108 -7.03 14.81 -11.99
C ASP A 108 -6.96 13.82 -10.84
N VAL A 109 -7.51 12.61 -11.02
CA VAL A 109 -7.47 11.51 -10.03
C VAL A 109 -6.06 11.15 -9.57
N TRP A 110 -5.05 11.44 -10.37
CA TRP A 110 -3.65 11.26 -9.99
C TRP A 110 -3.19 12.26 -8.91
N PHE A 111 -3.86 13.40 -8.79
CA PHE A 111 -3.65 14.31 -7.67
C PHE A 111 -4.16 13.70 -6.36
N ASP A 112 -5.34 13.09 -6.38
CA ASP A 112 -5.93 12.45 -5.20
C ASP A 112 -5.03 11.33 -4.70
N SER A 113 -4.64 10.41 -5.59
CA SER A 113 -3.75 9.31 -5.24
C SER A 113 -2.35 9.77 -4.84
N GLY A 114 -1.85 10.86 -5.43
CA GLY A 114 -0.56 11.45 -5.10
C GLY A 114 -0.54 12.19 -3.76
N ALA A 115 -1.71 12.64 -3.28
CA ALA A 115 -1.87 13.29 -1.97
C ALA A 115 -2.08 12.27 -0.82
N MET A 116 -2.35 10.99 -1.13
CA MET A 116 -2.75 9.96 -0.16
C MET A 116 -1.84 9.85 1.07
N PRO A 117 -0.49 9.90 0.99
CA PRO A 117 0.37 9.69 2.15
C PRO A 117 0.13 10.64 3.33
N PHE A 118 -0.34 11.85 3.07
CA PHE A 118 -0.71 12.82 4.12
C PHE A 118 -2.22 13.05 4.21
N ALA A 119 -2.95 12.93 3.09
CA ALA A 119 -4.40 13.10 3.08
C ALA A 119 -5.14 12.02 3.89
N GLN A 120 -4.62 10.79 3.95
CA GLN A 120 -5.18 9.73 4.80
C GLN A 120 -5.19 10.07 6.29
N TRP A 121 -4.34 10.98 6.73
CA TRP A 121 -4.27 11.47 8.10
C TRP A 121 -5.13 12.72 8.34
N HIS A 122 -5.85 13.17 7.31
CA HIS A 122 -6.63 14.42 7.30
C HIS A 122 -5.76 15.65 7.61
N TYR A 123 -4.49 15.61 7.20
CA TYR A 123 -3.58 16.73 7.34
C TYR A 123 -4.02 17.92 6.46
N PRO A 124 -3.93 19.19 6.92
CA PRO A 124 -3.36 19.63 8.21
C PRO A 124 -4.38 19.77 9.37
N PHE A 125 -5.60 19.28 9.20
CA PHE A 125 -6.71 19.50 10.14
C PHE A 125 -6.66 18.53 11.32
N GLU A 126 -6.20 17.30 11.11
CA GLU A 126 -5.96 16.27 12.12
C GLU A 126 -4.55 15.70 11.99
N ASN A 127 -4.05 15.05 13.04
CA ASN A 127 -2.78 14.32 13.05
C ASN A 127 -1.58 15.14 12.54
N LYS A 128 -1.65 16.47 12.66
CA LYS A 128 -0.63 17.37 12.16
C LYS A 128 0.76 17.05 12.73
N GLU A 129 0.83 16.71 14.00
CA GLU A 129 2.07 16.35 14.70
C GLU A 129 2.75 15.10 14.12
N LEU A 130 1.99 14.12 13.60
CA LEU A 130 2.56 12.92 12.96
C LEU A 130 3.31 13.28 11.68
N ILE A 131 2.77 14.20 10.90
CA ILE A 131 3.35 14.64 9.63
C ILE A 131 4.52 15.59 9.88
N ASP A 132 4.32 16.61 10.71
CA ASP A 132 5.33 17.63 11.01
C ASP A 132 6.56 17.04 11.72
N ALA A 133 6.38 15.99 12.54
CA ALA A 133 7.47 15.27 13.20
C ALA A 133 8.13 14.19 12.31
N GLY A 134 7.66 13.97 11.09
CA GLY A 134 8.21 12.96 10.18
C GLY A 134 7.92 11.51 10.61
N LEU A 135 6.90 11.27 11.44
CA LEU A 135 6.52 9.94 11.92
C LEU A 135 5.56 9.23 10.97
N GLY A 136 4.63 9.97 10.35
CA GLY A 136 3.66 9.44 9.39
C GLY A 136 3.99 9.75 7.92
N TYR A 137 4.98 10.61 7.69
CA TYR A 137 5.38 11.09 6.38
C TYR A 137 6.85 11.54 6.38
N PRO A 138 7.69 11.23 5.34
CA PRO A 138 7.38 10.45 4.14
C PRO A 138 7.03 8.98 4.44
N ALA A 139 6.35 8.30 3.51
CA ALA A 139 6.06 6.87 3.65
C ALA A 139 7.36 6.06 3.76
N ASP A 140 7.41 5.06 4.63
CA ASP A 140 8.61 4.24 4.79
C ASP A 140 8.84 3.34 3.58
N PHE A 141 7.75 2.85 2.94
CA PHE A 141 7.81 1.91 1.85
C PHE A 141 6.57 2.00 0.95
N ILE A 142 6.78 1.90 -0.36
CA ILE A 142 5.73 1.71 -1.37
C ILE A 142 6.12 0.61 -2.35
N ALA A 143 5.13 -0.07 -2.95
CA ALA A 143 5.35 -1.10 -3.98
C ALA A 143 4.22 -1.09 -4.99
N GLU A 144 4.55 -0.92 -6.27
CA GLU A 144 3.62 -0.97 -7.40
C GLU A 144 4.35 -1.38 -8.68
N GLY A 145 3.61 -1.56 -9.78
CA GLY A 145 4.16 -1.94 -11.07
C GLY A 145 5.12 -0.91 -11.67
N VAL A 146 6.00 -1.35 -12.53
CA VAL A 146 7.03 -0.51 -13.20
C VAL A 146 6.43 0.61 -14.06
N ASP A 147 5.19 0.49 -14.51
CA ASP A 147 4.45 1.53 -15.24
C ASP A 147 4.19 2.76 -14.38
N GLN A 148 4.16 2.62 -13.04
CA GLN A 148 3.93 3.70 -12.09
C GLN A 148 5.09 4.70 -11.98
N THR A 149 6.22 4.44 -12.61
CA THR A 149 7.27 5.45 -12.81
C THR A 149 6.78 6.69 -13.57
N ARG A 150 5.74 6.53 -14.40
CA ARG A 150 5.04 7.61 -15.13
C ARG A 150 3.61 7.84 -14.65
N GLY A 151 3.28 7.36 -13.46
CA GLY A 151 1.99 7.48 -12.83
C GLY A 151 2.16 7.82 -11.36
N TRP A 152 1.77 6.92 -10.48
CA TRP A 152 1.69 7.16 -9.04
C TRP A 152 3.02 7.57 -8.38
N PHE A 153 4.15 6.92 -8.72
CA PHE A 153 5.46 7.30 -8.16
C PHE A 153 5.81 8.74 -8.47
N TYR A 154 5.50 9.19 -9.70
CA TYR A 154 5.72 10.57 -10.11
C TYR A 154 4.80 11.55 -9.37
N THR A 155 3.49 11.28 -9.33
CA THR A 155 2.52 12.21 -8.73
C THR A 155 2.71 12.34 -7.22
N LEU A 156 3.05 11.25 -6.51
CA LEU A 156 3.49 11.28 -5.12
C LEU A 156 4.66 12.25 -4.93
N HIS A 157 5.70 12.09 -5.76
CA HIS A 157 6.90 12.90 -5.65
C HIS A 157 6.66 14.37 -6.01
N ALA A 158 5.91 14.64 -7.08
CA ALA A 158 5.59 16.00 -7.50
C ALA A 158 4.84 16.79 -6.43
N ILE A 159 3.79 16.20 -5.84
CA ILE A 159 2.99 16.85 -4.79
C ILE A 159 3.84 17.02 -3.52
N SER A 160 4.64 16.01 -3.14
CA SER A 160 5.50 16.08 -1.98
C SER A 160 6.52 17.23 -2.08
N VAL A 161 7.18 17.36 -3.22
CA VAL A 161 8.15 18.45 -3.44
C VAL A 161 7.48 19.82 -3.37
N MET A 162 6.29 19.96 -3.98
CA MET A 162 5.57 21.24 -3.97
C MET A 162 5.02 21.62 -2.58
N CYS A 163 4.55 20.65 -1.80
CA CYS A 163 3.90 20.93 -0.51
C CYS A 163 4.84 20.86 0.70
N PHE A 164 5.89 20.05 0.64
CA PHE A 164 6.74 19.74 1.79
C PHE A 164 8.24 19.89 1.51
N GLU A 165 8.64 20.26 0.29
CA GLU A 165 10.05 20.32 -0.13
C GLU A 165 10.83 19.02 0.18
N SER A 166 10.16 17.88 0.13
CA SER A 166 10.65 16.57 0.59
C SER A 166 10.30 15.44 -0.37
N LEU A 167 10.86 14.26 -0.11
CA LEU A 167 10.48 13.01 -0.76
C LEU A 167 9.12 12.53 -0.22
N ALA A 168 8.31 11.88 -1.06
CA ALA A 168 7.06 11.25 -0.62
C ALA A 168 7.26 9.89 0.06
N TYR A 169 8.34 9.20 -0.26
CA TYR A 169 8.65 7.86 0.23
C TYR A 169 10.15 7.64 0.34
N LYS A 170 10.56 6.82 1.31
CA LYS A 170 11.97 6.48 1.57
C LYS A 170 12.45 5.31 0.73
N ASN A 171 11.58 4.30 0.53
CA ASN A 171 11.89 3.08 -0.20
C ASN A 171 10.77 2.72 -1.17
N VAL A 172 11.14 2.17 -2.33
CA VAL A 172 10.20 1.74 -3.37
C VAL A 172 10.64 0.43 -4.01
N ILE A 173 9.71 -0.50 -4.13
CA ILE A 173 9.85 -1.66 -5.02
C ILE A 173 9.01 -1.42 -6.26
N SER A 174 9.68 -1.35 -7.41
CA SER A 174 9.01 -1.26 -8.72
C SER A 174 8.84 -2.69 -9.24
N ASN A 175 7.63 -3.24 -9.12
CA ASN A 175 7.37 -4.63 -9.49
C ASN A 175 7.45 -4.86 -10.99
N GLY A 176 8.09 -5.97 -11.38
CA GLY A 176 8.07 -6.48 -12.74
C GLY A 176 6.69 -7.00 -13.16
N LEU A 177 6.57 -7.38 -14.42
CA LEU A 177 5.33 -7.92 -14.96
C LEU A 177 5.18 -9.41 -14.62
N VAL A 178 3.94 -9.84 -14.39
CA VAL A 178 3.59 -11.26 -14.38
C VAL A 178 3.29 -11.70 -15.82
N LEU A 179 4.12 -12.59 -16.34
CA LEU A 179 4.05 -13.14 -17.69
C LEU A 179 3.55 -14.59 -17.64
N ASP A 180 3.08 -15.10 -18.76
CA ASP A 180 2.78 -16.54 -18.85
C ASP A 180 4.06 -17.39 -18.77
N LYS A 181 3.91 -18.71 -18.72
CA LYS A 181 5.04 -19.64 -18.62
C LYS A 181 6.05 -19.54 -19.78
N HIS A 182 5.63 -18.98 -20.92
CA HIS A 182 6.47 -18.74 -22.09
C HIS A 182 7.12 -17.35 -22.11
N GLY A 183 6.82 -16.50 -21.09
CA GLY A 183 7.34 -15.15 -20.98
C GLY A 183 6.57 -14.13 -21.84
N GLN A 184 5.34 -14.45 -22.27
CA GLN A 184 4.48 -13.53 -23.00
C GLN A 184 3.55 -12.77 -22.03
N LYS A 185 3.23 -11.53 -22.37
CA LYS A 185 2.28 -10.73 -21.59
C LYS A 185 0.90 -11.41 -21.59
N MET A 186 0.35 -11.63 -20.40
CA MET A 186 -0.99 -12.19 -20.24
C MET A 186 -2.06 -11.24 -20.77
N SER A 187 -3.03 -11.77 -21.49
CA SER A 187 -4.21 -11.03 -21.92
C SER A 187 -5.42 -11.96 -22.09
N LYS A 188 -6.60 -11.46 -21.77
CA LYS A 188 -7.86 -12.20 -21.98
C LYS A 188 -8.06 -12.58 -23.47
N ARG A 189 -7.60 -11.71 -24.40
CA ARG A 189 -7.72 -11.94 -25.84
C ARG A 189 -6.90 -13.14 -26.32
N LEU A 190 -5.73 -13.38 -25.72
CA LEU A 190 -4.85 -14.49 -26.08
C LEU A 190 -5.21 -15.78 -25.33
N GLY A 191 -6.11 -15.71 -24.34
CA GLY A 191 -6.48 -16.87 -23.52
C GLY A 191 -5.36 -17.41 -22.65
N ASN A 192 -4.29 -16.64 -22.43
CA ASN A 192 -3.13 -17.01 -21.63
C ASN A 192 -3.12 -16.35 -20.24
N SER A 193 -4.23 -15.72 -19.84
CA SER A 193 -4.39 -15.15 -18.50
C SER A 193 -4.80 -16.25 -17.52
N VAL A 194 -4.16 -16.25 -16.34
CA VAL A 194 -4.52 -17.10 -15.23
C VAL A 194 -5.48 -16.34 -14.33
N ASP A 195 -6.55 -17.00 -13.90
CA ASP A 195 -7.45 -16.46 -12.88
C ASP A 195 -6.86 -16.75 -11.49
N PRO A 196 -6.46 -15.71 -10.73
CA PRO A 196 -5.85 -15.91 -9.42
C PRO A 196 -6.80 -16.57 -8.42
N PHE A 197 -8.11 -16.36 -8.52
CA PHE A 197 -9.08 -16.99 -7.61
C PHE A 197 -9.16 -18.49 -7.84
N MET A 198 -9.15 -18.94 -9.09
CA MET A 198 -9.08 -20.38 -9.41
C MET A 198 -7.80 -21.01 -8.88
N SER A 199 -6.66 -20.33 -9.03
CA SER A 199 -5.39 -20.82 -8.49
C SER A 199 -5.40 -20.90 -6.94
N ILE A 200 -6.05 -19.92 -6.28
CA ILE A 200 -6.24 -19.92 -4.82
C ILE A 200 -7.14 -21.08 -4.38
N GLU A 201 -8.23 -21.35 -5.09
CA GLU A 201 -9.12 -22.47 -4.77
C GLU A 201 -8.41 -23.84 -4.86
N VAL A 202 -7.52 -24.00 -5.84
CA VAL A 202 -6.80 -25.27 -6.07
C VAL A 202 -5.61 -25.44 -5.13
N HIS A 203 -4.80 -24.39 -4.93
CA HIS A 203 -3.51 -24.49 -4.25
C HIS A 203 -3.46 -23.80 -2.89
N GLY A 204 -4.46 -22.99 -2.57
CA GLY A 204 -4.46 -22.12 -1.39
C GLY A 204 -3.70 -20.81 -1.62
N ALA A 205 -4.12 -19.77 -0.89
CA ALA A 205 -3.54 -18.43 -1.00
C ALA A 205 -2.06 -18.38 -0.60
N ASP A 206 -1.67 -19.14 0.41
CA ASP A 206 -0.29 -19.12 0.93
C ASP A 206 0.70 -19.70 -0.09
N ALA A 207 0.35 -20.79 -0.77
CA ALA A 207 1.20 -21.38 -1.80
C ALA A 207 1.39 -20.44 -2.99
N LEU A 208 0.31 -19.78 -3.45
CA LEU A 208 0.37 -18.79 -4.52
C LEU A 208 1.24 -17.59 -4.12
N ARG A 209 0.99 -16.98 -2.96
CA ARG A 209 1.76 -15.83 -2.46
C ARG A 209 3.23 -16.16 -2.27
N TRP A 210 3.51 -17.34 -1.69
CA TRP A 210 4.89 -17.81 -1.52
C TRP A 210 5.61 -18.00 -2.85
N TYR A 211 4.94 -18.64 -3.82
CA TYR A 211 5.48 -18.82 -5.16
C TYR A 211 5.82 -17.47 -5.81
N MET A 212 4.89 -16.51 -5.74
CA MET A 212 5.09 -15.18 -6.33
C MET A 212 6.33 -14.46 -5.79
N ILE A 213 6.60 -14.60 -4.47
CA ILE A 213 7.71 -13.91 -3.83
C ILE A 213 9.02 -14.70 -3.95
N SER A 214 8.98 -16.02 -3.84
CA SER A 214 10.20 -16.84 -3.78
C SER A 214 10.76 -17.20 -5.17
N ASN A 215 9.94 -17.18 -6.22
CA ASN A 215 10.32 -17.63 -7.55
C ASN A 215 11.29 -16.65 -8.26
N SER A 216 11.00 -15.37 -8.23
CA SER A 216 11.85 -14.30 -8.78
C SER A 216 11.88 -13.09 -7.87
N GLN A 217 12.88 -12.22 -8.07
CA GLN A 217 12.90 -10.93 -7.38
C GLN A 217 11.68 -10.09 -7.78
N PRO A 218 11.13 -9.26 -6.87
CA PRO A 218 9.91 -8.48 -7.18
C PRO A 218 10.05 -7.56 -8.39
N TRP A 219 11.24 -7.03 -8.65
CA TRP A 219 11.51 -6.13 -9.79
C TRP A 219 11.79 -6.84 -11.11
N ASP A 220 11.95 -8.17 -11.09
CA ASP A 220 12.09 -8.98 -12.29
C ASP A 220 10.72 -9.43 -12.81
N ASN A 221 10.64 -9.71 -14.12
CA ASN A 221 9.44 -10.29 -14.68
C ASN A 221 9.28 -11.74 -14.22
N LEU A 222 8.14 -12.04 -13.62
CA LEU A 222 7.78 -13.37 -13.16
C LEU A 222 7.15 -14.17 -14.33
N LYS A 223 7.73 -15.31 -14.70
CA LYS A 223 7.06 -16.30 -15.55
C LYS A 223 6.18 -17.18 -14.68
N PHE A 224 4.88 -16.97 -14.74
CA PHE A 224 3.92 -17.70 -13.93
C PHE A 224 3.65 -19.09 -14.50
N ASP A 225 3.80 -20.11 -13.66
CA ASP A 225 3.47 -21.51 -13.97
C ASP A 225 2.80 -22.14 -12.75
N GLU A 226 1.59 -22.66 -12.95
CA GLU A 226 0.84 -23.36 -11.86
C GLU A 226 1.57 -24.58 -11.33
N SER A 227 2.39 -25.25 -12.16
CA SER A 227 3.23 -26.34 -11.68
C SER A 227 4.21 -25.91 -10.61
N GLY A 228 4.72 -24.68 -10.68
CA GLY A 228 5.57 -24.09 -9.65
C GLY A 228 4.82 -23.78 -8.36
N VAL A 229 3.56 -23.36 -8.44
CA VAL A 229 2.69 -23.17 -7.25
C VAL A 229 2.45 -24.52 -6.56
N ASN A 230 2.12 -25.56 -7.34
CA ASN A 230 1.96 -26.93 -6.84
C ASN A 230 3.26 -27.48 -6.20
N GLU A 231 4.41 -27.15 -6.76
CA GLU A 231 5.70 -27.53 -6.19
C GLU A 231 5.92 -26.87 -4.81
N VAL A 232 5.65 -25.60 -4.66
CA VAL A 232 5.71 -24.88 -3.37
C VAL A 232 4.74 -25.53 -2.36
N GLN A 233 3.49 -25.79 -2.77
CA GLN A 233 2.49 -26.42 -1.94
C GLN A 233 2.99 -27.76 -1.38
N ASN A 234 3.51 -28.64 -2.25
CA ASN A 234 3.88 -29.99 -1.88
C ASN A 234 5.26 -30.06 -1.19
N LYS A 235 6.27 -29.40 -1.77
CA LYS A 235 7.65 -29.55 -1.26
C LYS A 235 7.93 -28.66 -0.06
N PHE A 236 7.39 -27.46 0.01
CA PHE A 236 7.63 -26.55 1.13
C PHE A 236 6.53 -26.67 2.20
N PHE A 237 5.29 -26.28 1.89
CA PHE A 237 4.21 -26.33 2.88
C PHE A 237 3.87 -27.74 3.30
N GLY A 238 3.89 -28.71 2.38
CA GLY A 238 3.71 -30.13 2.73
C GLY A 238 4.79 -30.64 3.68
N THR A 239 6.05 -30.27 3.47
CA THR A 239 7.16 -30.63 4.36
C THR A 239 7.01 -29.99 5.73
N LEU A 240 6.67 -28.70 5.79
CA LEU A 240 6.42 -27.98 7.04
C LEU A 240 5.26 -28.61 7.81
N HIS A 241 4.14 -28.85 7.14
CA HIS A 241 2.97 -29.51 7.71
C HIS A 241 3.27 -30.90 8.24
N ASN A 242 3.98 -31.72 7.47
CA ASN A 242 4.37 -33.07 7.89
C ASN A 242 5.32 -33.05 9.09
N THR A 243 6.23 -32.09 9.15
CA THR A 243 7.11 -31.87 10.30
C THR A 243 6.30 -31.57 11.58
N TYR A 244 5.35 -30.64 11.45
CA TYR A 244 4.45 -30.32 12.56
C TYR A 244 3.54 -31.50 12.95
N SER A 245 2.94 -32.18 11.98
CA SER A 245 2.06 -33.30 12.22
C SER A 245 2.79 -34.45 12.93
N PHE A 246 4.04 -34.69 12.56
CA PHE A 246 4.90 -35.67 13.26
C PHE A 246 5.09 -35.26 14.72
N PHE A 247 5.46 -34.03 15.00
CA PHE A 247 5.59 -33.53 16.37
C PHE A 247 4.26 -33.62 17.13
N ALA A 248 3.16 -33.15 16.54
CA ALA A 248 1.85 -33.15 17.18
C ALA A 248 1.33 -34.54 17.51
N LEU A 249 1.58 -35.52 16.64
CA LEU A 249 1.19 -36.92 16.87
C LEU A 249 1.81 -37.46 18.18
N TYR A 250 3.11 -37.34 18.32
CA TYR A 250 3.80 -37.89 19.51
C TYR A 250 3.55 -37.03 20.75
N SER A 251 3.49 -35.72 20.63
CA SER A 251 3.12 -34.82 21.71
C SER A 251 1.74 -35.16 22.31
N ASN A 252 0.77 -35.50 21.46
CA ASN A 252 -0.57 -35.90 21.90
C ASN A 252 -0.56 -37.28 22.58
N ILE A 253 0.21 -38.24 22.05
CA ILE A 253 0.35 -39.58 22.65
C ILE A 253 0.98 -39.47 24.05
N ASP A 254 2.04 -38.71 24.18
CA ASP A 254 2.79 -38.52 25.43
C ASP A 254 2.10 -37.54 26.38
N LYS A 255 1.01 -36.89 25.96
CA LYS A 255 0.33 -35.79 26.70
C LYS A 255 1.31 -34.68 27.08
N PHE A 256 2.23 -34.37 26.17
CA PHE A 256 3.28 -33.38 26.39
C PHE A 256 2.70 -32.00 26.68
N ILE A 257 3.16 -31.40 27.79
CA ILE A 257 2.87 -30.01 28.14
C ILE A 257 4.21 -29.29 28.30
N ASN A 258 4.38 -28.18 27.63
CA ASN A 258 5.61 -27.35 27.73
C ASN A 258 5.65 -26.58 29.05
N SER A 259 5.70 -27.31 30.20
CA SER A 259 5.72 -26.76 31.56
C SER A 259 7.09 -26.84 32.23
N GLU A 260 8.01 -27.61 31.67
CA GLU A 260 9.34 -27.81 32.22
C GLU A 260 10.26 -26.62 31.99
N LYS A 261 11.22 -26.39 32.89
CA LYS A 261 12.25 -25.38 32.68
C LYS A 261 13.11 -25.73 31.48
N PRO A 262 13.39 -24.77 30.57
CA PRO A 262 14.24 -25.03 29.43
C PRO A 262 15.61 -25.58 29.83
N VAL A 263 16.06 -26.62 29.18
CA VAL A 263 17.42 -27.15 29.36
C VAL A 263 18.43 -26.14 28.86
N ALA A 264 19.47 -25.85 29.65
CA ALA A 264 20.51 -24.92 29.29
C ALA A 264 21.19 -25.36 27.95
N PHE A 265 21.57 -24.40 27.11
CA PHE A 265 22.04 -24.66 25.75
C PHE A 265 23.25 -25.63 25.71
N ASP A 266 24.21 -25.41 26.58
CA ASP A 266 25.42 -26.26 26.72
C ASP A 266 25.16 -27.72 27.14
N LYS A 267 24.03 -27.96 27.80
CA LYS A 267 23.61 -29.28 28.26
C LYS A 267 22.72 -30.03 27.24
N ARG A 268 22.35 -29.36 26.14
CA ARG A 268 21.57 -30.02 25.09
C ARG A 268 22.45 -30.93 24.22
N PRO A 269 21.88 -32.01 23.65
CA PRO A 269 22.57 -32.80 22.64
C PRO A 269 23.14 -31.96 21.51
N GLN A 270 24.22 -32.41 20.89
CA GLN A 270 24.93 -31.66 19.84
C GLN A 270 23.99 -31.27 18.68
N LEU A 271 23.12 -32.19 18.26
CA LEU A 271 22.19 -31.99 17.16
C LEU A 271 21.13 -30.91 17.50
N ASP A 272 20.65 -30.88 18.76
CA ASP A 272 19.72 -29.85 19.22
C ASP A 272 20.39 -28.48 19.28
N ARG A 273 21.64 -28.39 19.70
CA ARG A 273 22.41 -27.17 19.69
C ARG A 273 22.64 -26.67 18.26
N TRP A 274 22.94 -27.60 17.34
CA TRP A 274 23.15 -27.26 15.94
C TRP A 274 21.86 -26.65 15.30
N ILE A 275 20.70 -27.31 15.43
CA ILE A 275 19.48 -26.77 14.80
C ILE A 275 19.04 -25.43 15.39
N LEU A 276 19.26 -25.19 16.69
CA LEU A 276 18.98 -23.93 17.34
C LEU A 276 19.92 -22.83 16.86
N SER A 277 21.20 -23.13 16.66
CA SER A 277 22.18 -22.21 16.06
C SER A 277 21.78 -21.86 14.62
N GLU A 278 21.39 -22.85 13.82
CA GLU A 278 20.91 -22.65 12.44
C GLU A 278 19.63 -21.78 12.40
N LEU A 279 18.73 -21.99 13.35
CA LEU A 279 17.52 -21.17 13.47
C LEU A 279 17.85 -19.72 13.83
N THR A 280 18.83 -19.50 14.71
CA THR A 280 19.29 -18.15 15.07
C THR A 280 19.90 -17.45 13.86
N LEU A 281 20.79 -18.13 13.14
CA LEU A 281 21.39 -17.60 11.91
C LEU A 281 20.33 -17.28 10.84
N LEU A 282 19.35 -18.16 10.66
CA LEU A 282 18.23 -17.91 9.77
C LEU A 282 17.45 -16.65 10.18
N THR A 283 17.13 -16.52 11.47
CA THR A 283 16.36 -15.39 12.00
C THR A 283 17.08 -14.07 11.72
N ASP A 284 18.40 -14.00 11.98
CA ASP A 284 19.22 -12.83 11.73
C ASP A 284 19.32 -12.50 10.24
N SER A 285 19.50 -13.53 9.40
CA SER A 285 19.56 -13.36 7.95
C SER A 285 18.23 -12.89 7.36
N VAL A 286 17.12 -13.50 7.74
CA VAL A 286 15.77 -13.13 7.31
C VAL A 286 15.45 -11.69 7.71
N LYS A 287 15.75 -11.31 8.95
CA LYS A 287 15.58 -9.93 9.43
C LYS A 287 16.36 -8.94 8.57
N LYS A 288 17.66 -9.22 8.35
CA LYS A 288 18.52 -8.38 7.49
C LYS A 288 18.00 -8.29 6.05
N ASN A 289 17.53 -9.40 5.48
CA ASN A 289 16.99 -9.39 4.12
C ASN A 289 15.71 -8.55 4.03
N TYR A 290 14.79 -8.63 5.02
CA TYR A 290 13.61 -7.77 5.04
C TYR A 290 13.96 -6.29 5.27
N GLU A 291 14.94 -5.98 6.13
CA GLU A 291 15.42 -4.60 6.33
C GLU A 291 16.03 -4.00 5.06
N ASN A 292 16.57 -4.85 4.16
CA ASN A 292 17.12 -4.45 2.87
C ASN A 292 16.11 -4.59 1.70
N TYR A 293 14.84 -4.88 1.98
CA TYR A 293 13.79 -5.09 0.96
C TYR A 293 14.09 -6.24 -0.03
N GLU A 294 14.73 -7.31 0.47
CA GLU A 294 15.08 -8.54 -0.28
C GLU A 294 14.18 -9.73 0.13
N PRO A 295 12.84 -9.66 -0.08
CA PRO A 295 11.91 -10.68 0.41
C PRO A 295 12.15 -12.06 -0.23
N THR A 296 12.59 -12.10 -1.47
CA THR A 296 12.88 -13.36 -2.19
C THR A 296 14.00 -14.13 -1.51
N LEU A 297 15.07 -13.48 -1.09
CA LEU A 297 16.17 -14.12 -0.37
C LEU A 297 15.69 -14.66 0.97
N ALA A 298 14.94 -13.86 1.73
CA ALA A 298 14.36 -14.28 3.00
C ALA A 298 13.48 -15.54 2.85
N CYS A 299 12.57 -15.56 1.87
CA CYS A 299 11.70 -16.71 1.61
C CYS A 299 12.49 -17.96 1.22
N ARG A 300 13.49 -17.83 0.36
CA ARG A 300 14.33 -18.98 -0.06
C ARG A 300 15.13 -19.56 1.10
N GLU A 301 15.64 -18.75 2.00
CA GLU A 301 16.36 -19.19 3.19
C GLU A 301 15.43 -19.93 4.15
N ILE A 302 14.22 -19.44 4.40
CA ILE A 302 13.20 -20.11 5.22
C ILE A 302 12.84 -21.47 4.60
N GLN A 303 12.62 -21.52 3.29
CA GLN A 303 12.30 -22.74 2.57
C GLN A 303 13.43 -23.77 2.69
N ASN A 304 14.67 -23.36 2.43
CA ASN A 304 15.84 -24.22 2.55
C ASN A 304 16.04 -24.74 3.97
N PHE A 305 15.92 -23.88 4.98
CA PHE A 305 16.01 -24.30 6.38
C PHE A 305 14.93 -25.35 6.72
N THR A 306 13.69 -25.11 6.33
CA THR A 306 12.57 -26.00 6.63
C THR A 306 12.76 -27.37 5.99
N ILE A 307 13.12 -27.40 4.71
CA ILE A 307 13.26 -28.65 3.96
C ILE A 307 14.53 -29.38 4.36
N GLU A 308 15.70 -28.73 4.24
CA GLU A 308 16.96 -29.43 4.32
C GLU A 308 17.45 -29.59 5.76
N LYS A 309 17.38 -28.53 6.57
CA LYS A 309 17.95 -28.54 7.92
C LYS A 309 16.97 -29.11 8.94
N LEU A 310 15.74 -28.63 8.96
CA LEU A 310 14.74 -29.07 9.95
C LEU A 310 14.18 -30.45 9.62
N SER A 311 13.56 -30.64 8.46
CA SER A 311 12.87 -31.89 8.11
C SER A 311 13.85 -33.01 7.73
N ASN A 312 14.64 -32.80 6.67
CA ASN A 312 15.49 -33.83 6.08
C ASN A 312 16.69 -34.23 6.97
N TRP A 313 17.14 -33.32 7.83
CA TRP A 313 18.27 -33.59 8.70
C TRP A 313 17.85 -33.76 10.15
N TYR A 314 17.43 -32.69 10.84
CA TYR A 314 17.16 -32.72 12.27
C TYR A 314 16.05 -33.74 12.65
N VAL A 315 14.84 -33.57 12.11
CA VAL A 315 13.70 -34.44 12.45
C VAL A 315 14.00 -35.88 12.04
N ARG A 316 14.56 -36.12 10.86
CA ARG A 316 14.90 -37.48 10.39
C ARG A 316 15.87 -38.17 11.32
N LEU A 317 16.90 -37.51 11.82
CA LEU A 317 17.90 -38.11 12.74
C LEU A 317 17.37 -38.25 14.17
N CYS A 318 16.42 -37.41 14.58
CA CYS A 318 15.83 -37.39 15.91
C CYS A 318 14.63 -38.33 16.06
N ARG A 319 14.16 -39.01 15.01
CA ARG A 319 12.93 -39.85 15.06
C ARG A 319 12.89 -40.82 16.22
N ARG A 320 13.99 -41.52 16.49
CA ARG A 320 14.09 -42.51 17.59
C ARG A 320 13.94 -41.91 18.99
N ARG A 321 13.89 -40.61 19.13
CA ARG A 321 13.66 -39.93 20.42
C ARG A 321 12.17 -39.81 20.75
N PHE A 322 11.29 -40.08 19.78
CA PHE A 322 9.85 -39.98 19.93
C PHE A 322 9.15 -41.34 20.13
N TRP A 323 9.83 -42.43 19.92
CA TRP A 323 9.35 -43.79 20.19
C TRP A 323 10.47 -44.72 20.65
#